data_96aa7d149561309db6247c42fb918724
#
_entry.id   96aa7d149561309db6247c42fb918724
#
_cell.length_a   1.000
_cell.length_b   1.000
_cell.length_c   1.000
_cell.angle_alpha   90.00
_cell.angle_beta   90.00
_cell.angle_gamma   90.00
#
_symmetry.space_group_name_H-M   'P 1'
#
loop_
_entity.id
_entity.type
_entity.pdbx_description
1 polymer ?
#
loop_
_entity_poly.entity_id
_entity_poly.type
_entity_poly.pdbx_seq_one_letter_code
_entity_poly.pdbx_strand_id
1 'polypeptide(L)'
;MIAQLVIAFYFIVCVGIILINCFTEIISRCRSCVLKRREQRYCEEYRQLFLENIAENKKQEKRLVKELHSTSRLLTFSEALYKVENSMPEQFQQGIASVSRLMEELIPVYERKSDMEKACLAYVFAIFHMTKFQAKEIVFPFLFDLLGNKSLYCRENALRALYSSEDIHAVMQALTFLDANEQLLPHEKILADGLLSFDKKEELIPLLWKKMSEFHPTMQVSLLD
;
A
#
# COMPACT_ATOMS: atom_id res chain seq x y z
N MET A 1 7.38 -55.98 33.70
CA MET A 1 6.82 -54.88 34.50
C MET A 1 7.41 -53.52 34.11
N ILE A 2 8.73 -53.29 34.15
CA ILE A 2 9.37 -51.99 33.78
C ILE A 2 9.10 -51.59 32.32
N ALA A 3 9.24 -52.49 31.33
CA ALA A 3 9.01 -52.21 29.92
C ALA A 3 7.52 -51.73 29.65
N GLN A 4 6.57 -52.35 30.31
CA GLN A 4 5.16 -51.95 30.17
C GLN A 4 4.89 -50.54 30.72
N LEU A 5 5.58 -50.18 31.80
CA LEU A 5 5.48 -48.86 32.44
C LEU A 5 6.09 -47.77 31.53
N VAL A 6 7.21 -48.07 30.88
CA VAL A 6 7.85 -47.16 29.91
C VAL A 6 6.98 -46.94 28.66
N ILE A 7 6.37 -48.00 28.12
CA ILE A 7 5.46 -47.91 26.98
C ILE A 7 4.22 -47.08 27.34
N ALA A 8 3.61 -47.32 28.52
CA ALA A 8 2.46 -46.53 28.95
C ALA A 8 2.80 -45.06 29.16
N PHE A 9 3.96 -44.75 29.73
CA PHE A 9 4.42 -43.37 29.88
C PHE A 9 4.63 -42.70 28.52
N TYR A 10 5.30 -43.34 27.56
CA TYR A 10 5.49 -42.84 26.21
C TYR A 10 4.15 -42.55 25.52
N PHE A 11 3.20 -43.46 25.62
CA PHE A 11 1.87 -43.28 25.05
C PHE A 11 1.14 -42.07 25.64
N ILE A 12 1.20 -41.88 26.98
CA ILE A 12 0.60 -40.70 27.66
C ILE A 12 1.23 -39.41 27.15
N VAL A 13 2.56 -39.36 26.98
CA VAL A 13 3.27 -38.19 26.45
C VAL A 13 2.86 -37.90 25.01
N CYS A 14 2.77 -38.92 24.16
CA CYS A 14 2.33 -38.74 22.76
C CYS A 14 0.92 -38.23 22.67
N VAL A 15 -0.02 -38.77 23.44
CA VAL A 15 -1.41 -38.30 23.52
C VAL A 15 -1.45 -36.85 24.03
N GLY A 16 -0.68 -36.53 25.07
CA GLY A 16 -0.56 -35.16 25.57
C GLY A 16 -0.11 -34.15 24.51
N ILE A 17 0.93 -34.49 23.75
CA ILE A 17 1.42 -33.63 22.65
C ILE A 17 0.35 -33.43 21.57
N ILE A 18 -0.36 -34.50 21.18
CA ILE A 18 -1.44 -34.43 20.21
C ILE A 18 -2.55 -33.51 20.68
N LEU A 19 -2.98 -33.66 21.95
CA LEU A 19 -4.03 -32.83 22.53
C LEU A 19 -3.63 -31.33 22.57
N ILE A 20 -2.39 -31.02 22.96
CA ILE A 20 -1.87 -29.64 22.97
C ILE A 20 -1.89 -29.07 21.56
N ASN A 21 -1.41 -29.81 20.57
CA ASN A 21 -1.41 -29.34 19.18
C ASN A 21 -2.84 -29.11 18.64
N CYS A 22 -3.77 -30.01 18.89
CA CYS A 22 -5.17 -29.84 18.54
C CYS A 22 -5.78 -28.60 19.21
N PHE A 23 -5.50 -28.39 20.48
CA PHE A 23 -6.03 -27.26 21.23
C PHE A 23 -5.47 -25.92 20.74
N THR A 24 -4.16 -25.85 20.46
CA THR A 24 -3.53 -24.64 19.87
C THR A 24 -4.08 -24.32 18.50
N GLU A 25 -4.32 -25.34 17.66
CA GLU A 25 -4.92 -25.16 16.33
C GLU A 25 -6.36 -24.63 16.42
N ILE A 26 -7.18 -25.19 17.31
CA ILE A 26 -8.56 -24.73 17.54
C ILE A 26 -8.57 -23.26 18.01
N ILE A 27 -7.73 -22.90 18.98
CA ILE A 27 -7.62 -21.51 19.45
C ILE A 27 -7.20 -20.58 18.32
N SER A 28 -6.20 -20.96 17.52
CA SER A 28 -5.71 -20.18 16.40
C SER A 28 -6.82 -19.93 15.36
N ARG A 29 -7.59 -20.99 15.01
CA ARG A 29 -8.73 -20.87 14.08
C ARG A 29 -9.84 -19.98 14.64
N CYS A 30 -10.19 -20.14 15.92
CA CYS A 30 -11.18 -19.29 16.58
C CYS A 30 -10.76 -17.81 16.58
N ARG A 31 -9.50 -17.52 16.93
CA ARG A 31 -8.96 -16.14 16.88
C ARG A 31 -9.01 -15.57 15.48
N SER A 32 -8.56 -16.33 14.49
CA SER A 32 -8.60 -15.91 13.06
C SER A 32 -10.02 -15.63 12.59
N CYS A 33 -11.00 -16.45 12.98
CA CYS A 33 -12.40 -16.25 12.63
C CYS A 33 -12.97 -14.96 13.26
N VAL A 34 -12.66 -14.71 14.53
CA VAL A 34 -13.10 -13.49 15.22
C VAL A 34 -12.46 -12.24 14.61
N LEU A 35 -11.15 -12.28 14.29
CA LEU A 35 -10.46 -11.19 13.63
C LEU A 35 -11.06 -10.89 12.26
N LYS A 36 -11.26 -11.92 11.41
CA LYS A 36 -11.88 -11.75 10.09
C LYS A 36 -13.28 -11.13 10.18
N ARG A 37 -14.13 -11.59 11.12
CA ARG A 37 -15.45 -10.99 11.32
C ARG A 37 -15.39 -9.54 11.76
N ARG A 38 -14.37 -9.19 12.53
CA ARG A 38 -14.15 -7.81 12.98
C ARG A 38 -13.69 -6.93 11.82
N GLU A 39 -12.75 -7.40 11.01
CA GLU A 39 -12.28 -6.72 9.80
C GLU A 39 -13.41 -6.52 8.79
N GLN A 40 -14.23 -7.54 8.56
CA GLN A 40 -15.40 -7.43 7.67
C GLN A 40 -16.40 -6.36 8.16
N ARG A 41 -16.64 -6.25 9.48
CA ARG A 41 -17.50 -5.19 10.02
C ARG A 41 -16.92 -3.80 9.79
N TYR A 42 -15.62 -3.61 10.02
CA TYR A 42 -14.97 -2.33 9.75
C TYR A 42 -14.94 -2.00 8.26
N CYS A 43 -14.70 -2.98 7.42
CA CYS A 43 -14.75 -2.79 5.98
C CYS A 43 -16.15 -2.30 5.53
N GLU A 44 -17.22 -2.87 6.06
CA GLU A 44 -18.57 -2.42 5.74
C GLU A 44 -18.89 -1.04 6.35
N GLU A 45 -18.44 -0.75 7.57
CA GLU A 45 -18.56 0.58 8.19
C GLU A 45 -17.85 1.64 7.34
N TYR A 46 -16.63 1.37 6.88
CA TYR A 46 -15.87 2.29 6.02
C TYR A 46 -16.50 2.47 4.65
N ARG A 47 -17.07 1.39 4.09
CA ARG A 47 -17.83 1.49 2.83
C ARG A 47 -19.01 2.44 2.97
N GLN A 48 -19.80 2.31 4.02
CA GLN A 48 -20.93 3.18 4.30
C GLN A 48 -20.48 4.63 4.53
N LEU A 49 -19.43 4.84 5.35
CA LEU A 49 -18.87 6.18 5.58
C LEU A 49 -18.42 6.85 4.27
N PHE A 50 -17.80 6.09 3.37
CA PHE A 50 -17.40 6.62 2.06
C PHE A 50 -18.61 7.05 1.23
N LEU A 51 -19.66 6.23 1.19
CA LEU A 51 -20.89 6.50 0.44
C LEU A 51 -21.72 7.67 1.02
N GLU A 52 -21.65 7.89 2.33
CA GLU A 52 -22.29 9.02 3.03
C GLU A 52 -21.55 10.35 2.86
N ASN A 53 -20.50 10.39 2.05
CA ASN A 53 -19.64 11.57 1.83
C ASN A 53 -18.97 12.08 3.11
N ILE A 54 -17.92 11.39 3.53
CA ILE A 54 -17.16 11.64 4.78
C ILE A 54 -16.84 13.13 5.00
N ALA A 55 -16.58 13.88 3.92
CA ALA A 55 -16.19 15.28 3.98
C ALA A 55 -17.30 16.22 4.51
N GLU A 56 -18.55 15.78 4.55
CA GLU A 56 -19.66 16.59 5.07
C GLU A 56 -19.70 16.63 6.60
N ASN A 57 -19.06 15.66 7.29
CA ASN A 57 -19.08 15.55 8.74
C ASN A 57 -17.69 15.58 9.35
N LYS A 58 -17.23 16.78 9.74
CA LYS A 58 -15.90 17.00 10.37
C LYS A 58 -15.60 16.09 11.58
N LYS A 59 -16.60 15.62 12.31
CA LYS A 59 -16.39 14.72 13.45
C LYS A 59 -16.08 13.31 12.99
N GLN A 60 -16.75 12.84 11.95
CA GLN A 60 -16.49 11.52 11.34
C GLN A 60 -15.13 11.53 10.64
N GLU A 61 -14.80 12.59 9.92
CA GLU A 61 -13.51 12.83 9.29
C GLU A 61 -12.34 12.66 10.28
N LYS A 62 -12.35 13.43 11.38
CA LYS A 62 -11.32 13.35 12.43
C LYS A 62 -11.24 11.96 13.09
N ARG A 63 -12.39 11.31 13.28
CA ARG A 63 -12.43 9.94 13.80
C ARG A 63 -11.75 8.98 12.84
N LEU A 64 -12.10 9.07 11.55
CA LEU A 64 -11.52 8.21 10.51
C LEU A 64 -10.01 8.40 10.42
N VAL A 65 -9.51 9.64 10.30
CA VAL A 65 -8.07 9.92 10.28
C VAL A 65 -7.37 9.25 11.46
N LYS A 66 -7.90 9.42 12.68
CA LYS A 66 -7.34 8.80 13.88
C LYS A 66 -7.35 7.27 13.83
N GLU A 67 -8.38 6.65 13.28
CA GLU A 67 -8.45 5.20 13.11
C GLU A 67 -7.42 4.72 12.08
N LEU A 68 -7.25 5.46 10.98
CA LEU A 68 -6.29 5.17 9.91
C LEU A 68 -4.82 5.39 10.32
N HIS A 69 -4.54 5.93 11.50
CA HIS A 69 -3.20 5.85 12.07
C HIS A 69 -2.75 4.39 12.25
N SER A 70 -3.63 3.43 12.37
CA SER A 70 -3.29 2.01 12.37
C SER A 70 -3.18 1.46 10.95
N THR A 71 -2.03 0.88 10.59
CA THR A 71 -1.79 0.29 9.26
C THR A 71 -2.80 -0.81 8.93
N SER A 72 -3.20 -1.63 9.91
CA SER A 72 -4.26 -2.62 9.72
C SER A 72 -5.60 -1.96 9.34
N ARG A 73 -5.94 -0.82 9.95
CA ARG A 73 -7.16 -0.06 9.62
C ARG A 73 -7.06 0.60 8.25
N LEU A 74 -5.90 1.13 7.90
CA LEU A 74 -5.63 1.66 6.57
C LEU A 74 -5.86 0.58 5.49
N LEU A 75 -5.35 -0.64 5.70
CA LEU A 75 -5.56 -1.75 4.76
C LEU A 75 -7.03 -2.19 4.70
N THR A 76 -7.74 -2.24 5.84
CA THR A 76 -9.18 -2.52 5.85
C THR A 76 -9.98 -1.43 5.12
N PHE A 77 -9.57 -0.17 5.27
CA PHE A 77 -10.16 0.96 4.54
C PHE A 77 -9.91 0.86 3.03
N SER A 78 -8.68 0.52 2.62
CA SER A 78 -8.37 0.29 1.21
C SER A 78 -9.19 -0.86 0.61
N GLU A 79 -9.44 -1.94 1.36
CA GLU A 79 -10.34 -3.02 0.93
C GLU A 79 -11.78 -2.53 0.75
N ALA A 80 -12.26 -1.64 1.64
CA ALA A 80 -13.59 -1.04 1.50
C ALA A 80 -13.67 -0.15 0.25
N LEU A 81 -12.66 0.68 -0.01
CA LEU A 81 -12.57 1.49 -1.23
C LEU A 81 -12.58 0.64 -2.50
N TYR A 82 -11.80 -0.44 -2.53
CA TYR A 82 -11.76 -1.38 -3.65
C TYR A 82 -13.13 -2.01 -3.92
N LYS A 83 -13.88 -2.36 -2.88
CA LYS A 83 -15.26 -2.86 -3.01
C LYS A 83 -16.21 -1.80 -3.59
N VAL A 84 -16.08 -0.54 -3.19
CA VAL A 84 -16.88 0.56 -3.75
C VAL A 84 -16.52 0.79 -5.21
N GLU A 85 -15.23 0.86 -5.54
CA GLU A 85 -14.75 1.03 -6.91
C GLU A 85 -15.33 -0.02 -7.86
N ASN A 86 -15.30 -1.30 -7.44
CA ASN A 86 -15.83 -2.40 -8.27
C ASN A 86 -17.37 -2.46 -8.34
N SER A 87 -18.07 -2.06 -7.28
CA SER A 87 -19.54 -2.16 -7.23
C SER A 87 -20.28 -0.90 -7.63
N MET A 88 -19.66 0.28 -7.45
CA MET A 88 -20.25 1.60 -7.63
C MET A 88 -19.22 2.61 -8.17
N PRO A 89 -18.67 2.40 -9.39
CA PRO A 89 -17.55 3.19 -9.91
C PRO A 89 -17.85 4.69 -10.02
N GLU A 90 -19.07 5.07 -10.36
CA GLU A 90 -19.46 6.49 -10.45
C GLU A 90 -19.40 7.19 -9.08
N GLN A 91 -19.92 6.55 -8.04
CA GLN A 91 -19.88 7.08 -6.68
C GLN A 91 -18.44 7.10 -6.14
N PHE A 92 -17.63 6.11 -6.51
CA PHE A 92 -16.22 6.10 -6.19
C PHE A 92 -15.51 7.32 -6.78
N GLN A 93 -15.69 7.61 -8.06
CA GLN A 93 -15.08 8.78 -8.70
C GLN A 93 -15.51 10.12 -8.08
N GLN A 94 -16.75 10.23 -7.62
CA GLN A 94 -17.25 11.43 -6.93
C GLN A 94 -16.63 11.63 -5.55
N GLY A 95 -16.38 10.54 -4.81
CA GLY A 95 -15.91 10.60 -3.42
C GLY A 95 -14.38 10.59 -3.26
N ILE A 96 -13.64 10.00 -4.22
CA ILE A 96 -12.21 9.73 -4.06
C ILE A 96 -11.36 10.99 -3.86
N ALA A 97 -11.72 12.10 -4.48
CA ALA A 97 -11.00 13.36 -4.34
C ALA A 97 -11.05 13.90 -2.89
N SER A 98 -12.21 13.79 -2.22
CA SER A 98 -12.37 14.20 -0.83
C SER A 98 -11.56 13.32 0.11
N VAL A 99 -11.62 12.00 -0.10
CA VAL A 99 -10.84 11.03 0.67
C VAL A 99 -9.34 11.22 0.46
N SER A 100 -8.91 11.49 -0.77
CA SER A 100 -7.49 11.72 -1.07
C SER A 100 -6.90 12.89 -0.28
N ARG A 101 -7.64 14.00 -0.16
CA ARG A 101 -7.22 15.15 0.66
C ARG A 101 -7.16 14.81 2.15
N LEU A 102 -8.11 14.04 2.65
CA LEU A 102 -8.11 13.57 4.04
C LEU A 102 -6.91 12.65 4.33
N MET A 103 -6.50 11.85 3.37
CA MET A 103 -5.35 10.96 3.49
C MET A 103 -4.01 11.71 3.59
N GLU A 104 -3.93 12.97 3.16
CA GLU A 104 -2.74 13.81 3.36
C GLU A 104 -2.40 13.98 4.84
N GLU A 105 -3.43 14.05 5.72
CA GLU A 105 -3.22 14.20 7.17
C GLU A 105 -2.51 13.00 7.81
N LEU A 106 -2.44 11.86 7.10
CA LEU A 106 -1.72 10.68 7.56
C LEU A 106 -0.21 10.77 7.33
N ILE A 107 0.25 11.58 6.38
CA ILE A 107 1.66 11.65 6.00
C ILE A 107 2.55 11.92 7.22
N PRO A 108 2.34 12.97 8.05
CA PRO A 108 3.19 13.24 9.21
C PRO A 108 3.21 12.13 10.25
N VAL A 109 2.15 11.32 10.30
CA VAL A 109 2.06 10.16 11.20
C VAL A 109 2.88 9.00 10.65
N TYR A 110 2.75 8.73 9.34
CA TYR A 110 3.43 7.61 8.70
C TYR A 110 4.92 7.86 8.49
N GLU A 111 5.39 9.09 8.35
CA GLU A 111 6.82 9.43 8.32
C GLU A 111 7.60 8.93 9.55
N ARG A 112 6.92 8.76 10.69
CA ARG A 112 7.50 8.28 11.95
C ARG A 112 7.39 6.77 12.14
N LYS A 113 6.82 6.06 11.18
CA LYS A 113 6.59 4.61 11.25
C LYS A 113 7.70 3.81 10.57
N SER A 114 7.56 2.49 10.65
CA SER A 114 8.45 1.57 9.94
C SER A 114 8.33 1.71 8.42
N ASP A 115 9.37 1.35 7.69
CA ASP A 115 9.40 1.42 6.23
C ASP A 115 8.25 0.63 5.58
N MET A 116 7.90 -0.53 6.13
CA MET A 116 6.77 -1.32 5.65
C MET A 116 5.43 -0.58 5.78
N GLU A 117 5.22 0.14 6.89
CA GLU A 117 4.00 0.90 7.11
C GLU A 117 3.94 2.14 6.20
N LYS A 118 5.07 2.82 5.99
CA LYS A 118 5.19 3.91 5.00
C LYS A 118 4.88 3.40 3.60
N ALA A 119 5.44 2.26 3.21
CA ALA A 119 5.17 1.62 1.93
C ALA A 119 3.69 1.28 1.75
N CYS A 120 2.98 0.85 2.81
CA CYS A 120 1.54 0.63 2.77
C CYS A 120 0.75 1.90 2.46
N LEU A 121 1.13 3.07 3.02
CA LEU A 121 0.45 4.33 2.70
C LEU A 121 0.68 4.73 1.24
N ALA A 122 1.92 4.64 0.76
CA ALA A 122 2.25 4.91 -0.64
C ALA A 122 1.52 3.95 -1.61
N TYR A 123 1.39 2.66 -1.22
CA TYR A 123 0.60 1.69 -1.97
C TYR A 123 -0.87 2.12 -2.12
N VAL A 124 -1.51 2.56 -1.03
CA VAL A 124 -2.90 3.04 -1.06
C VAL A 124 -3.02 4.27 -1.96
N PHE A 125 -2.07 5.20 -1.91
CA PHE A 125 -2.04 6.34 -2.82
C PHE A 125 -1.96 5.92 -4.29
N ALA A 126 -1.12 4.93 -4.58
CA ALA A 126 -0.91 4.43 -5.94
C ALA A 126 -2.15 3.76 -6.52
N ILE A 127 -2.74 2.77 -5.80
CA ILE A 127 -3.82 1.94 -6.34
C ILE A 127 -5.13 2.70 -6.58
N PHE A 128 -5.38 3.78 -5.82
CA PHE A 128 -6.56 4.62 -5.98
C PHE A 128 -6.29 5.96 -6.67
N HIS A 129 -5.11 6.11 -7.26
CA HIS A 129 -4.68 7.34 -7.95
C HIS A 129 -4.91 8.62 -7.12
N MET A 130 -4.72 8.52 -5.79
CA MET A 130 -5.03 9.60 -4.85
C MET A 130 -4.14 10.83 -5.05
N THR A 131 -2.90 10.63 -5.51
CA THR A 131 -1.92 11.69 -5.76
C THR A 131 -2.36 12.75 -6.76
N LYS A 132 -3.34 12.45 -7.63
CA LYS A 132 -3.97 13.43 -8.52
C LYS A 132 -4.68 14.55 -7.77
N PHE A 133 -5.22 14.25 -6.58
CA PHE A 133 -6.13 15.11 -5.82
C PHE A 133 -5.47 15.71 -4.59
N GLN A 134 -4.24 15.30 -4.29
CA GLN A 134 -3.48 15.73 -3.11
C GLN A 134 -2.63 16.98 -3.40
N ALA A 135 -2.31 17.72 -2.34
CA ALA A 135 -1.38 18.85 -2.43
C ALA A 135 0.04 18.34 -2.71
N LYS A 136 0.60 18.73 -3.86
CA LYS A 136 1.92 18.28 -4.32
C LYS A 136 3.02 18.64 -3.32
N GLU A 137 2.90 19.78 -2.68
CA GLU A 137 3.84 20.30 -1.67
C GLU A 137 3.91 19.40 -0.43
N ILE A 138 2.88 18.59 -0.19
CA ILE A 138 2.81 17.67 0.96
C ILE A 138 3.18 16.25 0.54
N VAL A 139 2.59 15.75 -0.56
CA VAL A 139 2.71 14.34 -0.93
C VAL A 139 4.03 14.04 -1.64
N PHE A 140 4.53 14.92 -2.49
CA PHE A 140 5.75 14.65 -3.26
C PHE A 140 7.00 14.54 -2.37
N PRO A 141 7.26 15.41 -1.40
CA PRO A 141 8.40 15.23 -0.49
C PRO A 141 8.38 13.86 0.20
N PHE A 142 7.21 13.40 0.67
CA PHE A 142 7.06 12.08 1.26
C PHE A 142 7.38 10.95 0.26
N LEU A 143 6.87 11.02 -0.97
CA LEU A 143 7.13 10.01 -1.99
C LEU A 143 8.60 10.00 -2.44
N PHE A 144 9.25 11.17 -2.55
CA PHE A 144 10.67 11.25 -2.89
C PHE A 144 11.57 10.73 -1.75
N ASP A 145 11.20 10.94 -0.48
CA ASP A 145 11.89 10.33 0.66
C ASP A 145 11.80 8.79 0.58
N LEU A 146 10.63 8.26 0.26
CA LEU A 146 10.45 6.82 0.07
C LEU A 146 11.18 6.27 -1.15
N LEU A 147 11.31 7.04 -2.22
CA LEU A 147 12.06 6.64 -3.40
C LEU A 147 13.55 6.49 -3.10
N GLY A 148 14.10 7.26 -2.16
CA GLY A 148 15.46 7.13 -1.63
C GLY A 148 15.64 6.05 -0.55
N ASN A 149 14.58 5.36 -0.14
CA ASN A 149 14.63 4.40 0.95
C ASN A 149 15.34 3.09 0.55
N LYS A 150 15.99 2.43 1.52
CA LYS A 150 16.64 1.12 1.31
C LYS A 150 15.63 0.00 1.04
N SER A 151 14.41 0.10 1.54
CA SER A 151 13.34 -0.86 1.31
C SER A 151 12.85 -0.81 -0.13
N LEU A 152 12.91 -1.94 -0.83
CA LEU A 152 12.39 -2.07 -2.19
C LEU A 152 10.89 -1.71 -2.24
N TYR A 153 10.10 -2.16 -1.26
CA TYR A 153 8.66 -1.87 -1.20
C TYR A 153 8.35 -0.37 -1.10
N CYS A 154 9.18 0.40 -0.37
CA CYS A 154 9.05 1.85 -0.31
C CYS A 154 9.25 2.47 -1.69
N ARG A 155 10.35 2.11 -2.37
CA ARG A 155 10.70 2.65 -3.69
C ARG A 155 9.66 2.34 -4.75
N GLU A 156 9.25 1.07 -4.83
CA GLU A 156 8.26 0.63 -5.82
C GLU A 156 6.91 1.30 -5.63
N ASN A 157 6.40 1.37 -4.41
CA ASN A 157 5.11 1.98 -4.14
C ASN A 157 5.16 3.50 -4.29
N ALA A 158 6.27 4.15 -3.93
CA ALA A 158 6.47 5.56 -4.19
C ALA A 158 6.49 5.89 -5.69
N LEU A 159 7.21 5.10 -6.47
CA LEU A 159 7.27 5.28 -7.92
C LEU A 159 5.88 5.08 -8.56
N ARG A 160 5.15 4.04 -8.18
CA ARG A 160 3.77 3.81 -8.63
C ARG A 160 2.85 4.97 -8.26
N ALA A 161 2.99 5.52 -7.04
CA ALA A 161 2.20 6.67 -6.62
C ALA A 161 2.56 7.94 -7.42
N LEU A 162 3.83 8.13 -7.78
CA LEU A 162 4.26 9.23 -8.66
C LEU A 162 3.69 9.07 -10.07
N TYR A 163 3.70 7.86 -10.64
CA TYR A 163 3.04 7.60 -11.92
C TYR A 163 1.53 7.91 -11.86
N SER A 164 0.88 7.58 -10.76
CA SER A 164 -0.56 7.86 -10.59
C SER A 164 -0.90 9.34 -10.38
N SER A 165 0.09 10.23 -10.23
CA SER A 165 -0.11 11.67 -10.04
C SER A 165 -0.42 12.45 -11.32
N GLU A 166 -0.19 11.87 -12.50
CA GLU A 166 -0.26 12.54 -13.80
C GLU A 166 0.68 13.75 -13.94
N ASP A 167 1.66 13.89 -13.06
CA ASP A 167 2.63 14.96 -13.10
C ASP A 167 3.90 14.52 -13.82
N ILE A 168 4.06 14.97 -15.06
CA ILE A 168 5.20 14.63 -15.91
C ILE A 168 6.53 15.08 -15.29
N HIS A 169 6.54 16.25 -14.64
CA HIS A 169 7.77 16.76 -14.02
C HIS A 169 8.18 15.91 -12.82
N ALA A 170 7.23 15.49 -11.99
CA ALA A 170 7.50 14.61 -10.85
C ALA A 170 8.01 13.23 -11.31
N VAL A 171 7.42 12.66 -12.37
CA VAL A 171 7.88 11.39 -12.94
C VAL A 171 9.30 11.54 -13.53
N MET A 172 9.55 12.58 -14.33
CA MET A 172 10.89 12.84 -14.87
C MET A 172 11.94 13.04 -13.76
N GLN A 173 11.60 13.76 -12.71
CA GLN A 173 12.47 13.95 -11.54
C GLN A 173 12.76 12.62 -10.84
N ALA A 174 11.75 11.78 -10.66
CA ALA A 174 11.90 10.45 -10.05
C ALA A 174 12.82 9.55 -10.89
N LEU A 175 12.66 9.51 -12.20
CA LEU A 175 13.51 8.73 -13.10
C LEU A 175 14.95 9.25 -13.09
N THR A 176 15.16 10.57 -13.12
CA THR A 176 16.48 11.18 -13.00
C THR A 176 17.15 10.88 -11.66
N PHE A 177 16.38 10.90 -10.58
CA PHE A 177 16.87 10.54 -9.24
C PHE A 177 17.31 9.06 -9.18
N LEU A 178 16.52 8.16 -9.75
CA LEU A 178 16.84 6.72 -9.80
C LEU A 178 18.05 6.45 -10.68
N ASP A 179 18.20 7.13 -11.81
CA ASP A 179 19.37 7.04 -12.68
C ASP A 179 20.66 7.45 -11.97
N ALA A 180 20.62 8.56 -11.20
CA ALA A 180 21.76 9.00 -10.41
C ALA A 180 22.08 8.06 -9.22
N ASN A 181 21.20 7.12 -8.90
CA ASN A 181 21.30 6.18 -7.78
C ASN A 181 21.00 4.75 -8.23
N GLU A 182 21.80 4.19 -9.12
CA GLU A 182 21.57 2.87 -9.75
C GLU A 182 21.25 1.75 -8.74
N GLN A 183 21.87 1.77 -7.54
CA GLN A 183 21.61 0.79 -6.48
C GLN A 183 20.18 0.85 -5.93
N LEU A 184 19.43 1.90 -6.24
CA LEU A 184 18.03 2.08 -5.83
C LEU A 184 17.04 1.73 -6.95
N LEU A 185 17.51 1.38 -8.15
CA LEU A 185 16.65 1.03 -9.27
C LEU A 185 15.69 -0.11 -8.88
N PRO A 186 14.39 0.05 -9.12
CA PRO A 186 13.44 -1.05 -9.01
C PRO A 186 13.65 -2.04 -10.17
N HIS A 187 12.94 -3.15 -10.13
CA HIS A 187 12.95 -4.10 -11.24
C HIS A 187 12.46 -3.44 -12.54
N GLU A 188 13.09 -3.74 -13.67
CA GLU A 188 12.80 -3.22 -15.02
C GLU A 188 11.31 -3.20 -15.33
N LYS A 189 10.63 -4.31 -15.07
CA LYS A 189 9.18 -4.42 -15.27
C LYS A 189 8.36 -3.35 -14.56
N ILE A 190 8.78 -2.89 -13.38
CA ILE A 190 8.05 -1.85 -12.62
C ILE A 190 8.20 -0.49 -13.29
N LEU A 191 9.38 -0.22 -13.85
CA LEU A 191 9.62 0.98 -14.64
C LEU A 191 8.77 0.97 -15.91
N ALA A 192 8.85 -0.12 -16.68
CA ALA A 192 8.11 -0.27 -17.94
C ALA A 192 6.59 -0.27 -17.74
N ASP A 193 6.06 -1.09 -16.82
CA ASP A 193 4.62 -1.14 -16.52
C ASP A 193 4.10 0.22 -16.03
N GLY A 194 4.90 0.94 -15.24
CA GLY A 194 4.57 2.27 -14.74
C GLY A 194 4.46 3.30 -15.86
N LEU A 195 5.42 3.31 -16.79
CA LEU A 195 5.39 4.19 -17.96
C LEU A 195 4.21 3.89 -18.88
N LEU A 196 3.93 2.59 -19.13
CA LEU A 196 2.82 2.16 -19.96
C LEU A 196 1.46 2.52 -19.35
N SER A 197 1.35 2.49 -18.03
CA SER A 197 0.13 2.83 -17.28
C SER A 197 -0.04 4.32 -17.02
N PHE A 198 0.98 5.14 -17.31
CA PHE A 198 0.92 6.59 -17.08
C PHE A 198 -0.07 7.26 -18.04
N ASP A 199 -1.04 7.99 -17.50
CA ASP A 199 -2.13 8.57 -18.29
C ASP A 199 -1.63 9.57 -19.37
N LYS A 200 -0.55 10.33 -19.07
CA LYS A 200 0.06 11.30 -20.00
C LYS A 200 1.31 10.77 -20.68
N LYS A 201 1.36 9.47 -20.96
CA LYS A 201 2.51 8.83 -21.60
C LYS A 201 2.87 9.43 -22.96
N GLU A 202 1.88 9.89 -23.72
CA GLU A 202 2.11 10.53 -25.03
C GLU A 202 2.93 11.82 -24.93
N GLU A 203 2.83 12.53 -23.80
CA GLU A 203 3.64 13.71 -23.52
C GLU A 203 4.98 13.35 -22.88
N LEU A 204 5.00 12.29 -22.03
CA LEU A 204 6.18 11.85 -21.29
C LEU A 204 7.22 11.17 -22.20
N ILE A 205 6.79 10.27 -23.11
CA ILE A 205 7.68 9.48 -23.96
C ILE A 205 8.62 10.36 -24.82
N PRO A 206 8.17 11.43 -25.50
CA PRO A 206 9.06 12.31 -26.23
C PRO A 206 10.11 13.01 -25.36
N LEU A 207 9.76 13.35 -24.11
CA LEU A 207 10.70 13.96 -23.15
C LEU A 207 11.75 12.96 -22.68
N LEU A 208 11.32 11.73 -22.39
CA LEU A 208 12.23 10.62 -22.06
C LEU A 208 13.17 10.32 -23.20
N TRP A 209 12.65 10.22 -24.43
CA TRP A 209 13.46 9.96 -25.61
C TRP A 209 14.54 11.03 -25.83
N LYS A 210 14.20 12.29 -25.61
CA LYS A 210 15.17 13.40 -25.71
C LYS A 210 16.28 13.31 -24.66
N LYS A 211 15.97 12.78 -23.46
CA LYS A 211 16.92 12.59 -22.36
C LYS A 211 17.60 11.21 -22.36
N MET A 212 17.20 10.30 -23.22
CA MET A 212 17.66 8.92 -23.21
C MET A 212 19.19 8.80 -23.25
N SER A 213 19.86 9.62 -24.05
CA SER A 213 21.32 9.63 -24.16
C SER A 213 22.05 10.15 -22.91
N GLU A 214 21.34 10.80 -22.00
CA GLU A 214 21.89 11.33 -20.74
C GLU A 214 21.81 10.28 -19.62
N PHE A 215 20.93 9.29 -19.73
CA PHE A 215 20.76 8.24 -18.75
C PHE A 215 21.87 7.18 -18.82
N HIS A 216 22.18 6.58 -17.68
CA HIS A 216 23.08 5.43 -17.59
C HIS A 216 22.58 4.24 -18.44
N PRO A 217 23.47 3.40 -18.96
CA PRO A 217 23.07 2.26 -19.81
C PRO A 217 22.03 1.33 -19.14
N THR A 218 22.17 1.09 -17.84
CA THR A 218 21.21 0.27 -17.06
C THR A 218 19.79 0.85 -17.11
N MET A 219 19.67 2.17 -16.95
CA MET A 219 18.39 2.86 -17.03
C MET A 219 17.83 2.87 -18.45
N GLN A 220 18.70 3.05 -19.45
CA GLN A 220 18.29 3.00 -20.87
C GLN A 220 17.66 1.65 -21.21
N VAL A 221 18.29 0.55 -20.82
CA VAL A 221 17.74 -0.81 -21.03
C VAL A 221 16.40 -0.96 -20.32
N SER A 222 16.32 -0.58 -19.03
CA SER A 222 15.09 -0.69 -18.24
C SER A 222 13.91 0.14 -18.76
N LEU A 223 14.16 1.15 -19.59
CA LEU A 223 13.11 1.99 -20.18
C LEU A 223 12.70 1.54 -21.59
N LEU A 224 13.49 0.67 -22.23
CA LEU A 224 13.25 0.18 -23.60
C LEU A 224 12.62 -1.21 -23.66
N ASP A 225 12.73 -2.02 -22.58
CA ASP A 225 12.11 -3.33 -22.43
C ASP A 225 10.66 -3.22 -21.98
#